data_4e1a60efdcfd9f53d8f64b40b20f3cb3
#
_entry.id   4e1a60efdcfd9f53d8f64b40b20f3cb3
#
_cell.length_a   1.000
_cell.length_b   1.000
_cell.length_c   1.000
_cell.angle_alpha   90.00
_cell.angle_beta   90.00
_cell.angle_gamma   90.00
#
_symmetry.space_group_name_H-M   'P 1'
#
loop_
_entity.id
_entity.type
_entity.pdbx_description
1 polymer ?
#
loop_
_entity_poly.entity_id
_entity_poly.type
_entity_poly.pdbx_seq_one_letter_code
_entity_poly.pdbx_strand_id
1 'polypeptide(L)'
;SPVRSAEDVDEVALSFAEVKMLATGDARFKEKMDLDIQVSKLRVLKQSYLSEHYDLEDRVLKYYPQTIKEYEERIAGYENDAALAEQHKPQGEDKFCSMTLKGVTYTEKADAGEMLLAICKDYPMSAPTEIGSYRGFRMEIYYDTVNAHYCMNLCGKAKHKVDLGADALGNLTRIENELSKLPARLEAAKTKKAETIAQLETAKEEIKKPFAFEDELKEKTERLNALNIELNLNEKDTSVMDTEPEQTEEQPERKCASRER
;
A
#
# COMPACT_ATOMS: atom_id res chain seq x y z
N SER A 1 31.98 0.10 2.98
CA SER A 1 32.00 0.32 4.44
C SER A 1 31.24 -0.83 5.08
N PRO A 2 31.84 -1.59 6.02
CA PRO A 2 31.10 -2.63 6.72
C PRO A 2 30.05 -1.96 7.61
N VAL A 3 28.81 -2.39 7.43
CA VAL A 3 27.70 -2.04 8.33
C VAL A 3 28.00 -2.75 9.66
N ARG A 4 28.33 -2.00 10.71
CA ARG A 4 28.44 -2.57 12.06
C ARG A 4 27.09 -3.14 12.45
N SER A 5 27.04 -4.41 12.81
CA SER A 5 25.82 -5.06 13.27
C SER A 5 25.39 -4.46 14.63
N ALA A 6 24.10 -4.50 14.92
CA ALA A 6 23.57 -4.05 16.22
C ALA A 6 24.18 -4.84 17.39
N GLU A 7 24.60 -6.09 17.14
CA GLU A 7 25.29 -6.95 18.10
C GLU A 7 26.65 -6.40 18.51
N ASP A 8 27.44 -5.85 17.57
CA ASP A 8 28.75 -5.25 17.89
C ASP A 8 28.64 -4.02 18.81
N VAL A 9 27.55 -3.26 18.69
CA VAL A 9 27.30 -2.08 19.55
C VAL A 9 26.89 -2.50 20.97
N ASP A 10 26.07 -3.55 21.09
CA ASP A 10 25.64 -4.09 22.39
C ASP A 10 26.84 -4.66 23.19
N GLU A 11 27.75 -5.37 22.53
CA GLU A 11 28.93 -5.97 23.16
C GLU A 11 29.93 -4.93 23.68
N VAL A 12 30.18 -3.88 22.88
CA VAL A 12 31.05 -2.78 23.30
C VAL A 12 30.46 -1.95 24.45
N ALA A 13 29.13 -1.72 24.43
CA ALA A 13 28.43 -0.98 25.49
C ALA A 13 28.43 -1.76 26.82
N LEU A 14 28.20 -3.05 26.80
CA LEU A 14 28.30 -3.91 27.99
C LEU A 14 29.71 -3.91 28.60
N SER A 15 30.71 -4.07 27.74
CA SER A 15 32.12 -4.02 28.16
C SER A 15 32.49 -2.70 28.85
N PHE A 16 32.06 -1.54 28.33
CA PHE A 16 32.29 -0.25 28.93
C PHE A 16 31.60 -0.09 30.30
N ALA A 17 30.34 -0.54 30.41
CA ALA A 17 29.58 -0.50 31.66
C ALA A 17 30.21 -1.41 32.72
N GLU A 18 30.67 -2.58 32.34
CA GLU A 18 31.37 -3.51 33.24
C GLU A 18 32.70 -2.92 33.74
N VAL A 19 33.48 -2.30 32.87
CA VAL A 19 34.72 -1.62 33.25
C VAL A 19 34.45 -0.45 34.23
N LYS A 20 33.41 0.34 33.97
CA LYS A 20 33.04 1.47 34.86
C LYS A 20 32.50 0.97 36.19
N MET A 21 31.71 -0.13 36.20
CA MET A 21 31.25 -0.79 37.43
C MET A 21 32.43 -1.29 38.28
N LEU A 22 33.41 -1.96 37.64
CA LEU A 22 34.60 -2.45 38.32
C LEU A 22 35.48 -1.29 38.91
N ALA A 23 35.58 -0.17 38.18
CA ALA A 23 36.34 1.00 38.58
C ALA A 23 35.68 1.78 39.73
N THR A 24 34.36 1.87 39.75
CA THR A 24 33.59 2.67 40.74
C THR A 24 32.98 1.84 41.84
N GLY A 25 32.86 0.51 41.68
CA GLY A 25 32.16 -0.38 42.58
C GLY A 25 30.62 -0.21 42.58
N ASP A 26 30.08 0.60 41.65
CA ASP A 26 28.66 0.95 41.64
C ASP A 26 27.89 0.19 40.55
N ALA A 27 27.09 -0.79 40.98
CA ALA A 27 26.28 -1.62 40.10
C ALA A 27 25.17 -0.86 39.31
N ARG A 28 24.87 0.41 39.71
CA ARG A 28 23.87 1.24 39.03
C ARG A 28 24.30 1.63 37.62
N PHE A 29 25.60 1.69 37.34
CA PHE A 29 26.08 1.92 35.96
C PHE A 29 25.70 0.80 35.01
N LYS A 30 25.77 -0.47 35.46
CA LYS A 30 25.34 -1.62 34.65
C LYS A 30 23.82 -1.62 34.45
N GLU A 31 23.07 -1.41 35.55
CA GLU A 31 21.61 -1.31 35.46
C GLU A 31 21.17 -0.23 34.48
N LYS A 32 21.81 0.95 34.51
CA LYS A 32 21.54 2.06 33.57
C LYS A 32 21.77 1.65 32.14
N MET A 33 22.88 1.03 31.80
CA MET A 33 23.21 0.61 30.44
C MET A 33 22.25 -0.44 29.91
N ASP A 34 21.88 -1.44 30.74
CA ASP A 34 20.89 -2.44 30.40
C ASP A 34 19.52 -1.83 30.11
N LEU A 35 19.11 -0.86 30.95
CA LEU A 35 17.87 -0.11 30.74
C LEU A 35 17.91 0.79 29.49
N ASP A 36 19.03 1.44 29.19
CA ASP A 36 19.20 2.24 27.98
C ASP A 36 18.95 1.38 26.72
N ILE A 37 19.52 0.18 26.69
CA ILE A 37 19.34 -0.78 25.59
C ILE A 37 17.86 -1.22 25.49
N GLN A 38 17.26 -1.62 26.62
CA GLN A 38 15.88 -2.11 26.67
C GLN A 38 14.88 -1.01 26.28
N VAL A 39 15.05 0.21 26.80
CA VAL A 39 14.21 1.37 26.46
C VAL A 39 14.35 1.72 24.99
N SER A 40 15.57 1.67 24.44
CA SER A 40 15.81 1.93 23.02
C SER A 40 15.11 0.90 22.13
N LYS A 41 15.20 -0.40 22.46
CA LYS A 41 14.49 -1.47 21.77
C LYS A 41 12.96 -1.27 21.81
N LEU A 42 12.41 -0.97 22.99
CA LEU A 42 10.98 -0.72 23.16
C LEU A 42 10.49 0.52 22.40
N ARG A 43 11.30 1.58 22.33
CA ARG A 43 11.00 2.78 21.52
C ARG A 43 10.94 2.47 20.04
N VAL A 44 11.86 1.65 19.52
CA VAL A 44 11.83 1.20 18.12
C VAL A 44 10.56 0.38 17.84
N LEU A 45 10.19 -0.55 18.73
CA LEU A 45 8.95 -1.32 18.61
C LEU A 45 7.71 -0.41 18.64
N LYS A 46 7.69 0.60 19.53
CA LYS A 46 6.60 1.58 19.57
C LYS A 46 6.51 2.40 18.29
N GLN A 47 7.64 2.81 17.72
CA GLN A 47 7.66 3.55 16.46
C GLN A 47 7.11 2.71 15.31
N SER A 48 7.48 1.41 15.24
CA SER A 48 6.92 0.48 14.25
C SER A 48 5.41 0.31 14.43
N TYR A 49 4.96 0.08 15.66
CA TYR A 49 3.54 0.01 15.99
C TYR A 49 2.78 1.27 15.55
N LEU A 50 3.30 2.47 15.84
CA LEU A 50 2.64 3.72 15.45
C LEU A 50 2.56 3.87 13.93
N SER A 51 3.61 3.52 13.20
CA SER A 51 3.61 3.55 11.74
C SER A 51 2.54 2.61 11.16
N GLU A 52 2.51 1.36 11.63
CA GLU A 52 1.51 0.37 11.20
C GLU A 52 0.08 0.79 11.57
N HIS A 53 -0.08 1.40 12.74
CA HIS A 53 -1.36 1.90 13.22
C HIS A 53 -1.90 3.04 12.33
N TYR A 54 -1.07 4.03 12.00
CA TYR A 54 -1.46 5.12 11.09
C TYR A 54 -1.76 4.63 9.68
N ASP A 55 -0.97 3.69 9.15
CA ASP A 55 -1.23 3.09 7.84
C ASP A 55 -2.57 2.34 7.84
N LEU A 56 -2.88 1.65 8.93
CA LEU A 56 -4.14 0.92 9.08
C LEU A 56 -5.33 1.87 9.22
N GLU A 57 -5.20 2.96 9.98
CA GLU A 57 -6.22 4.01 10.08
C GLU A 57 -6.51 4.63 8.71
N ASP A 58 -5.51 4.98 7.94
CA ASP A 58 -5.69 5.54 6.59
C ASP A 58 -6.40 4.54 5.66
N ARG A 59 -6.07 3.26 5.76
CA ARG A 59 -6.77 2.20 5.01
C ARG A 59 -8.23 2.07 5.42
N VAL A 60 -8.54 2.15 6.71
CA VAL A 60 -9.92 2.11 7.24
C VAL A 60 -10.72 3.32 6.76
N LEU A 61 -10.12 4.49 6.74
CA LEU A 61 -10.81 5.75 6.42
C LEU A 61 -10.95 5.97 4.90
N LYS A 62 -9.99 5.52 4.10
CA LYS A 62 -9.94 5.83 2.66
C LYS A 62 -9.99 4.59 1.77
N TYR A 63 -9.03 3.68 1.93
CA TYR A 63 -8.85 2.56 1.00
C TYR A 63 -10.06 1.61 0.98
N TYR A 64 -10.47 1.09 2.12
CA TYR A 64 -11.58 0.14 2.16
C TYR A 64 -12.92 0.74 1.72
N PRO A 65 -13.34 1.94 2.18
CA PRO A 65 -14.58 2.56 1.71
C PRO A 65 -14.57 2.82 0.22
N GLN A 66 -13.46 3.30 -0.34
CA GLN A 66 -13.33 3.54 -1.77
C GLN A 66 -13.41 2.22 -2.57
N THR A 67 -12.71 1.19 -2.12
CA THR A 67 -12.71 -0.13 -2.77
C THR A 67 -14.10 -0.77 -2.72
N ILE A 68 -14.82 -0.66 -1.62
CA ILE A 68 -16.20 -1.16 -1.49
C ILE A 68 -17.11 -0.44 -2.50
N LYS A 69 -17.01 0.89 -2.60
CA LYS A 69 -17.77 1.69 -3.57
C LYS A 69 -17.48 1.27 -5.01
N GLU A 70 -16.22 1.04 -5.35
CA GLU A 70 -15.81 0.56 -6.68
C GLU A 70 -16.41 -0.82 -7.00
N TYR A 71 -16.46 -1.73 -6.02
CA TYR A 71 -17.14 -3.00 -6.18
C TYR A 71 -18.65 -2.85 -6.33
N GLU A 72 -19.30 -1.92 -5.62
CA GLU A 72 -20.72 -1.64 -5.76
C GLU A 72 -21.06 -1.15 -7.17
N GLU A 73 -20.28 -0.22 -7.70
CA GLU A 73 -20.45 0.28 -9.07
C GLU A 73 -20.23 -0.84 -10.11
N ARG A 74 -19.21 -1.68 -9.90
CA ARG A 74 -18.89 -2.82 -10.75
C ARG A 74 -19.99 -3.89 -10.72
N ILE A 75 -20.52 -4.23 -9.55
CA ILE A 75 -21.63 -5.16 -9.36
C ILE A 75 -22.86 -4.63 -10.09
N ALA A 76 -23.24 -3.38 -9.91
CA ALA A 76 -24.37 -2.77 -10.60
C ALA A 76 -24.20 -2.79 -12.13
N GLY A 77 -22.96 -2.59 -12.62
CA GLY A 77 -22.63 -2.72 -14.03
C GLY A 77 -22.83 -4.15 -14.54
N TYR A 78 -22.26 -5.13 -13.83
CA TYR A 78 -22.36 -6.54 -14.22
C TYR A 78 -23.78 -7.10 -14.11
N GLU A 79 -24.58 -6.68 -13.11
CA GLU A 79 -26.00 -7.07 -12.99
C GLU A 79 -26.80 -6.59 -14.19
N ASN A 80 -26.64 -5.32 -14.57
CA ASN A 80 -27.29 -4.76 -15.74
C ASN A 80 -26.86 -5.48 -17.03
N ASP A 81 -25.57 -5.67 -17.21
CA ASP A 81 -25.02 -6.23 -18.45
C ASP A 81 -25.28 -7.74 -18.58
N ALA A 82 -25.28 -8.49 -17.46
CA ALA A 82 -25.66 -9.87 -17.45
C ALA A 82 -27.18 -10.05 -17.81
N ALA A 83 -28.03 -9.17 -17.27
CA ALA A 83 -29.45 -9.15 -17.62
C ALA A 83 -29.67 -8.81 -19.10
N LEU A 84 -28.94 -7.82 -19.63
CA LEU A 84 -28.96 -7.44 -21.04
C LEU A 84 -28.53 -8.61 -21.94
N ALA A 85 -27.45 -9.29 -21.60
CA ALA A 85 -26.94 -10.43 -22.32
C ALA A 85 -27.94 -11.62 -22.32
N GLU A 86 -28.61 -11.88 -21.20
CA GLU A 86 -29.60 -12.93 -21.09
C GLU A 86 -30.89 -12.58 -21.87
N GLN A 87 -31.36 -11.33 -21.82
CA GLN A 87 -32.52 -10.84 -22.56
C GLN A 87 -32.34 -10.99 -24.07
N HIS A 88 -31.10 -10.84 -24.57
CA HIS A 88 -30.78 -10.97 -26.00
C HIS A 88 -29.97 -12.25 -26.29
N LYS A 89 -30.23 -13.30 -25.57
CA LYS A 89 -29.54 -14.58 -25.75
C LYS A 89 -29.86 -15.18 -27.12
N PRO A 90 -28.88 -15.75 -27.85
CA PRO A 90 -29.08 -16.41 -29.09
C PRO A 90 -30.06 -17.60 -28.94
N GLN A 91 -31.02 -17.66 -29.84
CA GLN A 91 -31.96 -18.78 -29.94
C GLN A 91 -31.65 -19.56 -31.23
N GLY A 92 -31.54 -20.87 -31.13
CA GLY A 92 -31.28 -21.75 -32.27
C GLY A 92 -29.93 -22.47 -32.21
N GLU A 93 -29.68 -23.33 -33.19
CA GLU A 93 -28.50 -24.21 -33.23
C GLU A 93 -27.20 -23.42 -33.45
N ASP A 94 -27.23 -22.34 -34.23
CA ASP A 94 -26.06 -21.54 -34.56
C ASP A 94 -25.57 -20.59 -33.44
N LYS A 95 -26.34 -20.47 -32.36
CA LYS A 95 -26.01 -19.61 -31.19
C LYS A 95 -25.53 -18.21 -31.62
N PHE A 96 -26.19 -17.61 -32.58
CA PHE A 96 -25.86 -16.29 -33.08
C PHE A 96 -27.12 -15.41 -33.15
N CYS A 97 -27.01 -14.17 -32.70
CA CYS A 97 -28.00 -13.13 -32.94
C CYS A 97 -27.55 -12.26 -34.12
N SER A 98 -28.49 -11.57 -34.76
CA SER A 98 -28.10 -10.56 -35.74
C SER A 98 -27.16 -9.55 -35.16
N MET A 99 -26.11 -9.16 -35.91
CA MET A 99 -25.10 -8.16 -35.56
C MET A 99 -25.20 -6.98 -36.50
N THR A 100 -25.23 -5.78 -35.94
CA THR A 100 -25.19 -4.55 -36.76
C THR A 100 -23.77 -4.03 -36.83
N LEU A 101 -23.21 -3.84 -38.04
CA LEU A 101 -21.89 -3.31 -38.28
C LEU A 101 -21.96 -2.21 -39.33
N LYS A 102 -21.46 -1.01 -39.03
CA LYS A 102 -21.50 0.16 -39.92
C LYS A 102 -22.91 0.45 -40.50
N GLY A 103 -23.95 0.23 -39.68
CA GLY A 103 -25.34 0.45 -40.05
C GLY A 103 -25.99 -0.69 -40.89
N VAL A 104 -25.30 -1.77 -41.18
CA VAL A 104 -25.81 -2.95 -41.87
C VAL A 104 -26.00 -4.07 -40.85
N THR A 105 -27.18 -4.72 -40.90
CA THR A 105 -27.51 -5.86 -40.04
C THR A 105 -27.18 -7.19 -40.73
N TYR A 106 -26.34 -7.98 -40.12
CA TYR A 106 -25.93 -9.31 -40.59
C TYR A 106 -26.67 -10.37 -39.78
N THR A 107 -27.35 -11.27 -40.45
CA THR A 107 -28.08 -12.38 -39.84
C THR A 107 -27.26 -13.67 -39.84
N GLU A 108 -26.32 -13.79 -40.76
CA GLU A 108 -25.43 -14.94 -40.86
C GLU A 108 -24.13 -14.70 -40.08
N LYS A 109 -23.75 -15.68 -39.27
CA LYS A 109 -22.53 -15.60 -38.41
C LYS A 109 -21.26 -15.41 -39.21
N ALA A 110 -21.15 -16.10 -40.37
CA ALA A 110 -19.99 -16.02 -41.23
C ALA A 110 -19.81 -14.59 -41.81
N ASP A 111 -20.88 -14.02 -42.36
CA ASP A 111 -20.87 -12.71 -42.98
C ASP A 111 -20.55 -11.59 -41.96
N ALA A 112 -21.10 -11.70 -40.73
CA ALA A 112 -20.79 -10.78 -39.65
C ALA A 112 -19.33 -10.86 -39.25
N GLY A 113 -18.76 -12.06 -39.18
CA GLY A 113 -17.35 -12.27 -38.83
C GLY A 113 -16.41 -11.74 -39.89
N GLU A 114 -16.70 -11.96 -41.17
CA GLU A 114 -15.89 -11.45 -42.28
C GLU A 114 -15.92 -9.89 -42.33
N MET A 115 -17.10 -9.31 -42.15
CA MET A 115 -17.25 -7.85 -42.09
C MET A 115 -16.50 -7.25 -40.90
N LEU A 116 -16.55 -7.89 -39.73
CA LEU A 116 -15.78 -7.46 -38.60
C LEU A 116 -14.24 -7.44 -38.85
N LEU A 117 -13.74 -8.49 -39.54
CA LEU A 117 -12.32 -8.51 -39.96
C LEU A 117 -12.01 -7.43 -40.99
N ALA A 118 -12.90 -7.18 -41.93
CA ALA A 118 -12.73 -6.11 -42.93
C ALA A 118 -12.62 -4.73 -42.24
N ILE A 119 -13.51 -4.46 -41.28
CA ILE A 119 -13.48 -3.24 -40.49
C ILE A 119 -12.14 -3.10 -39.73
N CYS A 120 -11.63 -4.16 -39.11
CA CYS A 120 -10.36 -4.13 -38.42
C CYS A 120 -9.20 -3.77 -39.38
N LYS A 121 -9.19 -4.30 -40.60
CA LYS A 121 -8.14 -4.00 -41.59
C LYS A 121 -8.17 -2.53 -42.05
N ASP A 122 -9.34 -1.92 -42.15
CA ASP A 122 -9.54 -0.56 -42.61
C ASP A 122 -9.54 0.47 -41.49
N TYR A 123 -9.40 0.04 -40.25
CA TYR A 123 -9.46 0.93 -39.08
C TYR A 123 -8.20 1.79 -38.91
N PRO A 124 -8.34 3.12 -38.92
CA PRO A 124 -7.21 4.00 -38.60
C PRO A 124 -6.91 3.93 -37.11
N MET A 125 -5.68 3.59 -36.73
CA MET A 125 -5.18 3.32 -35.37
C MET A 125 -5.20 4.52 -34.40
N SER A 126 -6.26 5.31 -34.32
CA SER A 126 -6.20 6.59 -33.61
C SER A 126 -6.97 6.64 -32.28
N ALA A 127 -8.09 5.97 -32.13
CA ALA A 127 -8.91 5.98 -30.90
C ALA A 127 -10.00 4.92 -30.95
N PRO A 128 -10.54 4.45 -29.79
CA PRO A 128 -11.71 3.57 -29.78
C PRO A 128 -12.85 4.17 -30.60
N THR A 129 -13.33 3.42 -31.61
CA THR A 129 -14.35 3.87 -32.55
C THR A 129 -15.52 2.91 -32.53
N GLU A 130 -16.73 3.47 -32.44
CA GLU A 130 -17.96 2.70 -32.51
C GLU A 130 -18.16 2.12 -33.91
N ILE A 131 -18.44 0.84 -34.01
CA ILE A 131 -18.63 0.12 -35.28
C ILE A 131 -20.02 -0.51 -35.42
N GLY A 132 -20.77 -0.61 -34.33
CA GLY A 132 -22.10 -1.24 -34.39
C GLY A 132 -22.58 -1.73 -33.04
N SER A 133 -23.43 -2.76 -33.06
CA SER A 133 -24.02 -3.35 -31.88
C SER A 133 -24.27 -4.87 -32.01
N TYR A 134 -24.19 -5.54 -30.86
CA TYR A 134 -24.48 -6.96 -30.75
C TYR A 134 -25.15 -7.30 -29.42
N ARG A 135 -26.24 -8.03 -29.39
CA ARG A 135 -26.97 -8.44 -28.19
C ARG A 135 -27.27 -7.29 -27.21
N GLY A 136 -27.58 -6.09 -27.74
CA GLY A 136 -27.85 -4.90 -26.96
C GLY A 136 -26.58 -4.13 -26.51
N PHE A 137 -25.41 -4.70 -26.71
CA PHE A 137 -24.13 -4.02 -26.41
C PHE A 137 -23.68 -3.21 -27.64
N ARG A 138 -23.23 -1.99 -27.40
CA ARG A 138 -22.56 -1.18 -28.41
C ARG A 138 -21.13 -1.70 -28.57
N MET A 139 -20.62 -1.78 -29.76
CA MET A 139 -19.27 -2.26 -30.06
C MET A 139 -18.34 -1.14 -30.47
N GLU A 140 -17.23 -1.03 -29.78
CA GLU A 140 -16.12 -0.13 -30.11
C GLU A 140 -14.86 -0.94 -30.40
N ILE A 141 -14.14 -0.64 -31.49
CA ILE A 141 -12.82 -1.24 -31.76
C ILE A 141 -11.69 -0.27 -31.55
N TYR A 142 -10.54 -0.78 -31.21
CA TYR A 142 -9.26 -0.07 -31.10
C TYR A 142 -8.09 -1.01 -31.32
N TYR A 143 -6.94 -0.46 -31.66
CA TYR A 143 -5.71 -1.22 -31.80
C TYR A 143 -4.87 -1.10 -30.52
N ASP A 144 -4.57 -2.23 -29.91
CA ASP A 144 -3.67 -2.31 -28.75
C ASP A 144 -2.22 -2.32 -29.27
N THR A 145 -1.55 -1.19 -29.15
CA THR A 145 -0.17 -1.00 -29.64
C THR A 145 0.86 -1.76 -28.81
N VAL A 146 0.55 -2.10 -27.58
CA VAL A 146 1.45 -2.86 -26.70
C VAL A 146 1.49 -4.32 -27.09
N ASN A 147 0.30 -4.90 -27.33
CA ASN A 147 0.14 -6.31 -27.67
C ASN A 147 0.02 -6.56 -29.18
N ALA A 148 0.04 -5.50 -30.00
CA ALA A 148 0.00 -5.53 -31.46
C ALA A 148 -1.19 -6.29 -32.06
N HIS A 149 -2.38 -6.10 -31.49
CA HIS A 149 -3.62 -6.70 -32.00
C HIS A 149 -4.83 -5.77 -31.84
N TYR A 150 -5.92 -6.08 -32.57
CA TYR A 150 -7.18 -5.37 -32.41
C TYR A 150 -7.93 -5.86 -31.17
N CYS A 151 -8.55 -4.93 -30.49
CA CYS A 151 -9.44 -5.16 -29.37
C CYS A 151 -10.81 -4.58 -29.63
N MET A 152 -11.82 -5.20 -29.07
CA MET A 152 -13.18 -4.71 -29.05
C MET A 152 -13.64 -4.47 -27.62
N ASN A 153 -14.36 -3.38 -27.36
CA ASN A 153 -15.15 -3.20 -26.16
C ASN A 153 -16.62 -3.46 -26.47
N LEU A 154 -17.22 -4.36 -25.74
CA LEU A 154 -18.67 -4.50 -25.65
C LEU A 154 -19.15 -3.55 -24.56
N CYS A 155 -19.81 -2.47 -24.96
CA CYS A 155 -20.20 -1.38 -24.07
C CYS A 155 -21.67 -1.55 -23.67
N GLY A 156 -21.89 -2.02 -22.46
CA GLY A 156 -23.14 -1.94 -21.74
C GLY A 156 -23.08 -0.82 -20.70
N LYS A 157 -23.46 -1.10 -19.46
CA LYS A 157 -23.20 -0.23 -18.34
C LYS A 157 -21.73 -0.26 -17.91
N ALA A 158 -21.08 -1.40 -18.14
CA ALA A 158 -19.63 -1.56 -18.09
C ALA A 158 -19.04 -1.80 -19.48
N LYS A 159 -17.71 -1.79 -19.59
CA LYS A 159 -17.00 -2.16 -20.82
C LYS A 159 -16.38 -3.54 -20.65
N HIS A 160 -16.65 -4.42 -21.63
CA HIS A 160 -16.12 -5.79 -21.63
C HIS A 160 -15.16 -5.94 -22.80
N LYS A 161 -13.88 -6.14 -22.51
CA LYS A 161 -12.81 -6.23 -23.52
C LYS A 161 -12.80 -7.62 -24.15
N VAL A 162 -12.72 -7.66 -25.48
CA VAL A 162 -12.51 -8.85 -26.30
C VAL A 162 -11.26 -8.66 -27.15
N ASP A 163 -10.31 -9.57 -27.07
CA ASP A 163 -9.15 -9.57 -27.93
C ASP A 163 -9.52 -10.25 -29.28
N LEU A 164 -9.35 -9.50 -30.37
CA LEU A 164 -9.68 -9.97 -31.73
C LEU A 164 -8.46 -10.61 -32.38
N GLY A 165 -8.68 -11.67 -33.14
CA GLY A 165 -7.68 -12.38 -33.91
C GLY A 165 -7.92 -12.33 -35.41
N ALA A 166 -7.15 -13.11 -36.17
CA ALA A 166 -7.24 -13.20 -37.62
C ALA A 166 -8.37 -14.10 -38.13
N ASP A 167 -9.05 -14.83 -37.24
CA ASP A 167 -10.14 -15.74 -37.61
C ASP A 167 -11.50 -15.12 -37.37
N ALA A 168 -12.32 -15.03 -38.43
CA ALA A 168 -13.63 -14.42 -38.44
C ALA A 168 -14.61 -15.10 -37.45
N LEU A 169 -14.74 -16.39 -37.51
CA LEU A 169 -15.64 -17.16 -36.64
C LEU A 169 -15.11 -17.23 -35.20
N GLY A 170 -13.79 -17.32 -35.06
CA GLY A 170 -13.13 -17.27 -33.76
C GLY A 170 -13.39 -15.96 -33.03
N ASN A 171 -13.46 -14.84 -33.73
CA ASN A 171 -13.78 -13.55 -33.12
C ASN A 171 -15.20 -13.51 -32.55
N LEU A 172 -16.17 -14.03 -33.26
CA LEU A 172 -17.55 -14.14 -32.79
C LEU A 172 -17.66 -15.08 -31.58
N THR A 173 -16.90 -16.18 -31.60
CA THR A 173 -16.82 -17.11 -30.47
C THR A 173 -16.22 -16.42 -29.24
N ARG A 174 -15.20 -15.60 -29.41
CA ARG A 174 -14.60 -14.79 -28.30
C ARG A 174 -15.60 -13.80 -27.74
N ILE A 175 -16.39 -13.14 -28.59
CA ILE A 175 -17.45 -12.22 -28.16
C ILE A 175 -18.49 -12.97 -27.30
N GLU A 176 -18.99 -14.10 -27.78
CA GLU A 176 -19.95 -14.92 -27.02
C GLU A 176 -19.37 -15.44 -25.70
N ASN A 177 -18.13 -15.90 -25.73
CA ASN A 177 -17.43 -16.35 -24.51
C ASN A 177 -17.26 -15.21 -23.49
N GLU A 178 -17.02 -13.99 -23.93
CA GLU A 178 -16.91 -12.84 -23.03
C GLU A 178 -18.25 -12.53 -22.36
N LEU A 179 -19.34 -12.50 -23.11
CA LEU A 179 -20.67 -12.29 -22.57
C LEU A 179 -21.11 -13.42 -21.63
N SER A 180 -20.75 -14.67 -21.95
CA SER A 180 -21.05 -15.84 -21.09
C SER A 180 -20.35 -15.81 -19.72
N LYS A 181 -19.27 -15.04 -19.57
CA LYS A 181 -18.53 -14.89 -18.29
C LYS A 181 -19.18 -13.89 -17.34
N LEU A 182 -20.12 -13.07 -17.80
CA LEU A 182 -20.71 -11.99 -16.99
C LEU A 182 -21.33 -12.48 -15.67
N PRO A 183 -22.12 -13.57 -15.62
CA PRO A 183 -22.65 -14.09 -14.36
C PRO A 183 -21.55 -14.49 -13.36
N ALA A 184 -20.50 -15.15 -13.84
CA ALA A 184 -19.38 -15.56 -12.99
C ALA A 184 -18.57 -14.36 -12.46
N ARG A 185 -18.39 -13.33 -13.30
CA ARG A 185 -17.74 -12.07 -12.88
C ARG A 185 -18.57 -11.31 -11.85
N LEU A 186 -19.89 -11.33 -12.00
CA LEU A 186 -20.80 -10.75 -11.02
C LEU A 186 -20.63 -11.40 -9.65
N GLU A 187 -20.67 -12.73 -9.61
CA GLU A 187 -20.49 -13.46 -8.34
C GLU A 187 -19.09 -13.26 -7.75
N ALA A 188 -18.05 -13.24 -8.57
CA ALA A 188 -16.69 -12.94 -8.11
C ALA A 188 -16.59 -11.52 -7.52
N ALA A 189 -17.23 -10.53 -8.14
CA ALA A 189 -17.25 -9.16 -7.62
C ALA A 189 -18.00 -9.06 -6.29
N LYS A 190 -19.13 -9.76 -6.13
CA LYS A 190 -19.87 -9.85 -4.85
C LYS A 190 -19.03 -10.47 -3.75
N THR A 191 -18.32 -11.56 -4.06
CA THR A 191 -17.42 -12.23 -3.13
C THR A 191 -16.30 -11.29 -2.69
N LYS A 192 -15.66 -10.60 -3.63
CA LYS A 192 -14.58 -9.64 -3.33
C LYS A 192 -15.06 -8.46 -2.49
N LYS A 193 -16.27 -7.94 -2.75
CA LYS A 193 -16.88 -6.92 -1.90
C LYS A 193 -17.05 -7.42 -0.46
N ALA A 194 -17.59 -8.63 -0.28
CA ALA A 194 -17.79 -9.23 1.04
C ALA A 194 -16.47 -9.45 1.78
N GLU A 195 -15.42 -9.96 1.09
CA GLU A 195 -14.08 -10.10 1.65
C GLU A 195 -13.50 -8.74 2.09
N THR A 196 -13.68 -7.69 1.29
CA THR A 196 -13.20 -6.34 1.59
C THR A 196 -13.91 -5.76 2.83
N ILE A 197 -15.23 -5.98 2.96
CA ILE A 197 -16.00 -5.58 4.14
C ILE A 197 -15.48 -6.31 5.38
N ALA A 198 -15.24 -7.63 5.30
CA ALA A 198 -14.70 -8.39 6.42
C ALA A 198 -13.30 -7.90 6.83
N GLN A 199 -12.44 -7.57 5.86
CA GLN A 199 -11.12 -6.98 6.12
C GLN A 199 -11.23 -5.60 6.80
N LEU A 200 -12.19 -4.77 6.39
CA LEU A 200 -12.47 -3.48 7.04
C LEU A 200 -12.86 -3.66 8.51
N GLU A 201 -13.77 -4.61 8.79
CA GLU A 201 -14.18 -4.85 10.19
C GLU A 201 -13.02 -5.38 11.04
N THR A 202 -12.20 -6.29 10.49
CA THR A 202 -10.98 -6.76 11.16
C THR A 202 -10.01 -5.59 11.44
N ALA A 203 -9.78 -4.73 10.45
CA ALA A 203 -8.91 -3.57 10.59
C ALA A 203 -9.42 -2.58 11.65
N LYS A 204 -10.73 -2.35 11.74
CA LYS A 204 -11.34 -1.52 12.78
C LYS A 204 -11.11 -2.08 14.19
N GLU A 205 -11.07 -3.38 14.35
CA GLU A 205 -10.76 -3.99 15.65
C GLU A 205 -9.26 -3.91 15.97
N GLU A 206 -8.40 -4.09 14.96
CA GLU A 206 -6.94 -4.00 15.15
C GLU A 206 -6.49 -2.60 15.59
N ILE A 207 -7.05 -1.51 15.01
CA ILE A 207 -6.69 -0.15 15.42
C ILE A 207 -7.11 0.21 16.85
N LYS A 208 -8.02 -0.55 17.47
CA LYS A 208 -8.40 -0.33 18.88
C LYS A 208 -7.37 -0.90 19.85
N LYS A 209 -6.47 -1.78 19.40
CA LYS A 209 -5.48 -2.43 20.26
C LYS A 209 -4.37 -1.45 20.62
N PRO A 210 -4.08 -1.23 21.91
CA PRO A 210 -2.97 -0.36 22.32
C PRO A 210 -1.62 -1.04 22.07
N PHE A 211 -0.55 -0.25 22.16
CA PHE A 211 0.80 -0.79 22.14
C PHE A 211 1.01 -1.76 23.32
N ALA A 212 1.37 -3.02 23.03
CA ALA A 212 1.41 -4.08 24.03
C ALA A 212 2.45 -3.85 25.15
N PHE A 213 3.50 -3.09 24.85
CA PHE A 213 4.61 -2.82 25.79
C PHE A 213 4.59 -1.39 26.34
N GLU A 214 3.44 -0.71 26.36
CA GLU A 214 3.35 0.69 26.81
C GLU A 214 3.74 0.84 28.28
N ASP A 215 3.20 -0.03 29.14
CA ASP A 215 3.47 0.01 30.58
C ASP A 215 4.93 -0.35 30.88
N GLU A 216 5.48 -1.36 30.20
CA GLU A 216 6.88 -1.75 30.33
C GLU A 216 7.83 -0.62 29.91
N LEU A 217 7.54 0.03 28.77
CA LEU A 217 8.33 1.18 28.29
C LEU A 217 8.28 2.32 29.30
N LYS A 218 7.11 2.59 29.86
CA LYS A 218 6.94 3.65 30.88
C LYS A 218 7.74 3.34 32.13
N GLU A 219 7.60 2.17 32.72
CA GLU A 219 8.29 1.74 33.94
C GLU A 219 9.81 1.82 33.77
N LYS A 220 10.33 1.23 32.67
CA LYS A 220 11.77 1.23 32.40
C LYS A 220 12.31 2.63 32.14
N THR A 221 11.54 3.50 31.47
CA THR A 221 11.92 4.89 31.23
C THR A 221 11.97 5.68 32.54
N GLU A 222 11.02 5.51 33.44
CA GLU A 222 10.99 6.14 34.77
C GLU A 222 12.19 5.69 35.61
N ARG A 223 12.50 4.39 35.63
CA ARG A 223 13.66 3.86 36.35
C ARG A 223 14.99 4.39 35.79
N LEU A 224 15.11 4.42 34.45
CA LEU A 224 16.29 4.99 33.76
C LEU A 224 16.48 6.46 34.11
N ASN A 225 15.40 7.24 34.13
CA ASN A 225 15.48 8.67 34.52
C ASN A 225 15.90 8.83 35.97
N ALA A 226 15.38 8.00 36.87
CA ALA A 226 15.83 8.01 38.30
C ALA A 226 17.31 7.70 38.44
N LEU A 227 17.83 6.67 37.76
CA LEU A 227 19.25 6.33 37.75
C LEU A 227 20.13 7.45 37.18
N ASN A 228 19.66 8.11 36.10
CA ASN A 228 20.39 9.28 35.56
C ASN A 228 20.56 10.41 36.60
N ILE A 229 19.50 10.69 37.37
CA ILE A 229 19.53 11.71 38.43
C ILE A 229 20.47 11.28 39.55
N GLU A 230 20.34 10.04 40.05
CA GLU A 230 21.18 9.49 41.13
C GLU A 230 22.66 9.50 40.77
N LEU A 231 23.03 9.06 39.54
CA LEU A 231 24.41 9.00 39.09
C LEU A 231 25.02 10.40 38.83
N ASN A 232 24.21 11.34 38.28
CA ASN A 232 24.66 12.71 38.07
C ASN A 232 24.89 13.50 39.36
N LEU A 233 24.11 13.21 40.40
CA LEU A 233 24.31 13.78 41.73
C LEU A 233 25.63 13.27 42.36
N ASN A 234 25.91 11.98 42.26
CA ASN A 234 27.15 11.38 42.78
C ASN A 234 28.39 11.86 42.02
N GLU A 235 28.33 12.09 40.71
CA GLU A 235 29.43 12.64 39.92
C GLU A 235 29.76 14.11 40.34
N LYS A 236 28.76 14.89 40.74
CA LYS A 236 28.95 16.24 41.24
C LYS A 236 29.55 16.25 42.64
N ASP A 237 29.14 15.34 43.52
CA ASP A 237 29.69 15.22 44.88
C ASP A 237 31.15 14.76 44.87
N THR A 238 31.56 13.87 43.95
CA THR A 238 32.96 13.45 43.81
C THR A 238 33.83 14.53 43.18
N SER A 239 33.31 15.38 42.29
CA SER A 239 34.08 16.49 41.71
C SER A 239 34.30 17.65 42.64
N VAL A 240 33.53 17.79 43.72
CA VAL A 240 33.68 18.82 44.74
C VAL A 240 34.76 18.44 45.78
N MET A 241 35.09 17.15 45.93
CA MET A 241 36.13 16.70 46.86
C MET A 241 37.55 16.76 46.30
N ASP A 242 37.77 16.95 45.00
CA ASP A 242 39.08 17.01 44.33
C ASP A 242 39.61 18.44 44.10
N THR A 243 38.95 19.47 44.60
CA THR A 243 39.45 20.83 44.51
C THR A 243 40.19 21.19 45.79
N GLU A 244 41.52 20.90 45.87
CA GLU A 244 42.41 21.58 46.79
C GLU A 244 42.44 23.07 46.43
N PRO A 245 42.59 24.00 47.47
CA PRO A 245 42.59 25.43 47.21
C PRO A 245 43.95 25.85 46.67
N GLU A 246 44.01 26.17 45.37
CA GLU A 246 45.20 26.92 44.87
C GLU A 246 45.21 28.31 45.39
N GLN A 247 46.35 28.62 45.97
CA GLN A 247 46.72 29.87 46.61
C GLN A 247 46.75 31.05 45.64
N THR A 248 46.13 32.10 46.09
CA THR A 248 46.20 33.47 45.57
C THR A 248 47.63 33.93 45.36
N GLU A 249 48.07 34.20 44.17
CA GLU A 249 49.15 35.14 43.89
C GLU A 249 48.63 36.34 43.12
N GLU A 250 48.56 37.47 43.82
CA GLU A 250 48.41 38.81 43.26
C GLU A 250 49.64 39.15 42.39
N GLN A 251 49.43 39.72 41.22
CA GLN A 251 50.28 40.85 40.71
C GLN A 251 49.70 41.38 39.34
N PRO A 252 50.17 42.60 38.91
CA PRO A 252 49.32 43.78 38.98
C PRO A 252 48.96 44.37 37.62
N GLU A 253 48.12 45.40 37.70
CA GLU A 253 47.64 46.26 36.61
C GLU A 253 48.73 46.76 35.66
N ARG A 254 48.45 46.69 34.31
CA ARG A 254 48.97 47.66 33.35
C ARG A 254 47.85 48.24 32.48
N LYS A 255 47.60 49.52 32.73
CA LYS A 255 46.90 50.45 31.85
C LYS A 255 47.69 50.64 30.54
N CYS A 256 47.04 50.85 29.50
CA CYS A 256 47.23 51.81 28.41
C CYS A 256 46.50 51.29 27.18
N ALA A 257 45.79 51.98 26.49
CA ALA A 257 45.45 53.31 26.05
C ALA A 257 44.90 53.19 24.61
N SER A 258 43.87 53.91 24.39
CA SER A 258 43.22 54.27 23.14
C SER A 258 44.15 54.40 21.92
N ARG A 259 43.66 53.99 20.75
CA ARG A 259 43.68 54.89 19.59
C ARG A 259 42.67 54.41 18.48
N GLU A 260 41.87 55.39 18.11
CA GLU A 260 41.03 55.46 16.92
C GLU A 260 41.80 55.20 15.63
N ARG A 261 41.20 54.50 14.70
CA ARG A 261 40.80 55.04 13.39
C ARG A 261 39.91 54.04 12.63
#